data_f2d4b5b9cbeb4f5ae8ac35f7e7f1ff64
#
_entry.id   f2d4b5b9cbeb4f5ae8ac35f7e7f1ff64
#
_cell.length_a   1.000
_cell.length_b   1.000
_cell.length_c   1.000
_cell.angle_alpha   90.00
_cell.angle_beta   90.00
_cell.angle_gamma   90.00
#
_symmetry.space_group_name_H-M   'P 1'
#
loop_
_entity.id
_entity.type
_entity.pdbx_description
1 polymer ?
#
loop_
_entity_poly.entity_id
_entity_poly.type
_entity_poly.pdbx_seq_one_letter_code
_entity_poly.pdbx_strand_id
1 'polypeptide(L)'
;LNYYFKYIYLTAHFLNYAPDENGNWVCEGTPVAYRGLFLIDKEGVVRHSVINDLPLGRSVDEAIRVVDALQHFEEFGEVCPANWSKGKDALKATEDGVASYLSKH
;
A
#
# COMPACT_ATOMS: atom_id res chain seq x y z
N LEU A 1 3.74 5.45 17.75
CA LEU A 1 3.58 5.39 16.30
C LEU A 1 2.66 6.51 15.82
N ASN A 2 3.20 7.41 14.99
CA ASN A 2 2.44 8.53 14.40
C ASN A 2 1.72 8.11 13.10
N TYR A 3 1.46 6.81 12.92
CA TYR A 3 0.86 6.26 11.71
C TYR A 3 -0.37 5.46 12.04
N TYR A 4 -1.39 5.60 11.21
CA TYR A 4 -2.63 4.86 11.34
C TYR A 4 -2.67 3.75 10.29
N PHE A 5 -2.69 2.50 10.74
CA PHE A 5 -3.10 1.40 9.89
C PHE A 5 -4.62 1.30 9.94
N LYS A 6 -5.27 1.63 8.85
CA LYS A 6 -6.69 1.40 8.71
C LYS A 6 -6.94 0.17 7.85
N TYR A 7 -7.49 -0.87 8.46
CA TYR A 7 -8.16 -1.92 7.71
C TYR A 7 -9.49 -1.37 7.24
N ILE A 8 -9.55 -0.87 6.02
CA ILE A 8 -10.80 -0.44 5.42
C ILE A 8 -11.33 -1.61 4.60
N TYR A 9 -12.48 -2.08 4.99
CA TYR A 9 -13.29 -2.90 4.11
C TYR A 9 -13.86 -1.97 3.04
N LEU A 10 -13.27 -1.98 1.85
CA LEU A 10 -13.89 -1.32 0.71
C LEU A 10 -15.20 -2.00 0.42
N THR A 11 -16.28 -1.29 0.67
CA THR A 11 -17.62 -1.78 0.34
C THR A 11 -17.69 -2.21 -1.11
N ALA A 12 -18.34 -3.30 -1.32
CA ALA A 12 -18.40 -4.10 -2.53
C ALA A 12 -19.05 -3.43 -3.75
N HIS A 13 -18.80 -2.16 -4.01
CA HIS A 13 -19.26 -1.55 -5.26
C HIS A 13 -18.68 -2.20 -6.52
N PHE A 14 -17.73 -3.10 -6.36
CA PHE A 14 -17.03 -3.69 -7.50
C PHE A 14 -17.20 -5.21 -7.65
N LEU A 15 -17.75 -5.90 -6.64
CA LEU A 15 -17.64 -7.36 -6.63
C LEU A 15 -18.82 -8.10 -7.25
N ASN A 16 -20.02 -7.73 -6.95
CA ASN A 16 -21.16 -8.53 -7.34
C ASN A 16 -22.33 -7.68 -7.88
N TYR A 17 -22.02 -6.48 -8.34
CA TYR A 17 -23.01 -5.63 -8.95
C TYR A 17 -22.99 -5.80 -10.47
N ALA A 18 -24.12 -6.18 -11.02
CA ALA A 18 -24.34 -6.25 -12.45
C ALA A 18 -25.71 -5.63 -12.79
N PRO A 19 -25.90 -5.09 -13.98
CA PRO A 19 -27.21 -4.62 -14.39
C PRO A 19 -28.15 -5.80 -14.60
N ASP A 20 -29.36 -5.69 -14.07
CA ASP A 20 -30.44 -6.63 -14.35
C ASP A 20 -31.04 -6.39 -15.77
N GLU A 21 -32.08 -7.15 -16.12
CA GLU A 21 -32.77 -7.08 -17.43
C GLU A 21 -33.34 -5.66 -17.70
N ASN A 22 -33.59 -4.86 -16.66
CA ASN A 22 -34.14 -3.52 -16.75
C ASN A 22 -33.06 -2.42 -16.67
N GLY A 23 -31.78 -2.80 -16.60
CA GLY A 23 -30.64 -1.88 -16.46
C GLY A 23 -30.40 -1.36 -15.04
N ASN A 24 -31.06 -1.93 -14.03
CA ASN A 24 -30.81 -1.57 -12.63
C ASN A 24 -29.59 -2.34 -12.10
N TRP A 25 -28.73 -1.64 -11.40
CA TRP A 25 -27.59 -2.28 -10.74
C TRP A 25 -28.02 -3.05 -9.51
N VAL A 26 -27.87 -4.35 -9.55
CA VAL A 26 -28.25 -5.28 -8.48
C VAL A 26 -27.03 -6.07 -8.01
N CYS A 27 -27.01 -6.42 -6.73
CA CYS A 27 -25.97 -7.24 -6.14
C CYS A 27 -26.36 -8.72 -6.26
N GLU A 28 -25.55 -9.52 -6.93
CA GLU A 28 -25.69 -10.96 -6.98
C GLU A 28 -24.96 -11.60 -5.80
N GLY A 29 -25.70 -12.13 -4.84
CA GLY A 29 -25.16 -12.79 -3.65
C GLY A 29 -24.92 -11.86 -2.47
N THR A 30 -24.12 -12.32 -1.50
CA THR A 30 -23.80 -11.54 -0.29
C THR A 30 -22.77 -10.45 -0.64
N PRO A 31 -23.07 -9.17 -0.38
CA PRO A 31 -22.10 -8.10 -0.60
C PRO A 31 -20.93 -8.26 0.38
N VAL A 32 -19.74 -8.45 -0.17
CA VAL A 32 -18.48 -8.54 0.60
C VAL A 32 -17.47 -7.52 0.07
N ALA A 33 -16.64 -7.02 0.97
CA ALA A 33 -15.58 -6.09 0.62
C ALA A 33 -14.29 -6.83 0.26
N TYR A 34 -13.50 -6.24 -0.65
CA TYR A 34 -12.13 -6.67 -0.87
C TYR A 34 -11.27 -6.51 0.40
N ARG A 35 -10.17 -7.22 0.45
CA ARG A 35 -9.24 -7.20 1.58
C ARG A 35 -8.25 -6.05 1.41
N GLY A 36 -8.62 -4.88 1.94
CA GLY A 36 -7.80 -3.67 1.88
C GLY A 36 -6.92 -3.49 3.11
N LEU A 37 -5.72 -2.94 2.90
CA LEU A 37 -4.84 -2.43 3.93
C LEU A 37 -4.25 -1.10 3.44
N PHE A 38 -4.29 -0.09 4.30
CA PHE A 38 -3.82 1.25 3.97
C PHE A 38 -2.86 1.75 5.04
N LEU A 39 -1.75 2.33 4.62
CA LEU A 39 -0.88 3.13 5.48
C LEU A 39 -1.22 4.60 5.27
N ILE A 40 -1.64 5.26 6.34
CA ILE A 40 -2.03 6.66 6.33
C ILE A 40 -1.06 7.41 7.25
N ASP A 41 -0.44 8.46 6.74
CA ASP A 41 0.48 9.27 7.53
C ASP A 41 -0.26 10.21 8.51
N LYS A 42 0.51 10.93 9.31
CA LYS A 42 -0.03 11.84 10.33
C LYS A 42 -0.80 13.03 9.73
N GLU A 43 -0.56 13.38 8.48
CA GLU A 43 -1.31 14.41 7.74
C GLU A 43 -2.59 13.87 7.11
N GLY A 44 -2.88 12.58 7.24
CA GLY A 44 -4.06 11.94 6.66
C GLY A 44 -3.89 11.51 5.21
N VAL A 45 -2.66 11.52 4.69
CA VAL A 45 -2.36 11.13 3.30
C VAL A 45 -2.13 9.61 3.23
N VAL A 46 -2.78 8.95 2.27
CA VAL A 46 -2.55 7.53 1.99
C VAL A 46 -1.20 7.40 1.28
N ARG A 47 -0.26 6.72 1.92
CA ARG A 47 1.11 6.53 1.42
C ARG A 47 1.32 5.15 0.80
N HIS A 48 0.52 4.18 1.18
CA HIS A 48 0.57 2.82 0.66
C HIS A 48 -0.81 2.19 0.74
N SER A 49 -1.14 1.39 -0.26
CA SER A 49 -2.39 0.64 -0.27
C SER A 49 -2.19 -0.73 -0.92
N VAL A 50 -2.86 -1.72 -0.34
CA VAL A 50 -2.95 -3.07 -0.89
C VAL A 50 -4.42 -3.45 -0.89
N ILE A 51 -4.89 -3.93 -2.02
CA ILE A 51 -6.26 -4.44 -2.17
C ILE A 51 -6.16 -5.83 -2.77
N ASN A 52 -6.48 -6.84 -1.97
CA ASN A 52 -6.43 -8.23 -2.37
C ASN A 52 -7.84 -8.78 -2.58
N ASP A 53 -7.98 -9.70 -3.50
CA ASP A 53 -9.18 -10.50 -3.67
C ASP A 53 -9.47 -11.33 -2.40
N LEU A 54 -10.69 -11.81 -2.28
CA LEU A 54 -11.22 -12.47 -1.08
C LEU A 54 -10.37 -13.66 -0.60
N PRO A 55 -9.82 -14.53 -1.47
CA PRO A 55 -9.01 -15.67 -1.01
C PRO A 55 -7.60 -15.27 -0.58
N LEU A 56 -7.19 -14.03 -0.80
CA LEU A 56 -5.81 -13.59 -0.59
C LEU A 56 -5.68 -12.80 0.70
N GLY A 57 -4.87 -13.29 1.63
CA GLY A 57 -4.53 -12.56 2.85
C GLY A 57 -3.58 -11.40 2.59
N ARG A 58 -3.51 -10.48 3.56
CA ARG A 58 -2.55 -9.38 3.55
C ARG A 58 -1.27 -9.79 4.26
N SER A 59 -0.14 -9.21 3.87
CA SER A 59 1.13 -9.41 4.55
C SER A 59 1.36 -8.33 5.59
N VAL A 60 1.38 -8.73 6.86
CA VAL A 60 1.72 -7.83 7.98
C VAL A 60 3.19 -7.43 7.93
N ASP A 61 4.08 -8.36 7.57
CA ASP A 61 5.51 -8.08 7.44
C ASP A 61 5.78 -7.02 6.37
N GLU A 62 5.09 -7.07 5.24
CA GLU A 62 5.18 -6.05 4.21
C GLU A 62 4.65 -4.69 4.69
N ALA A 63 3.56 -4.67 5.46
CA ALA A 63 3.05 -3.45 6.05
C ALA A 63 4.08 -2.80 6.98
N ILE A 64 4.75 -3.57 7.82
CA ILE A 64 5.82 -3.09 8.71
C ILE A 64 7.01 -2.60 7.89
N ARG A 65 7.42 -3.34 6.87
CA ARG A 65 8.52 -2.93 5.98
C ARG A 65 8.25 -1.57 5.34
N VAL A 66 7.04 -1.34 4.88
CA VAL A 66 6.64 -0.06 4.26
C VAL A 66 6.62 1.09 5.27
N VAL A 67 6.19 0.83 6.51
CA VAL A 67 6.30 1.83 7.60
C VAL A 67 7.76 2.21 7.85
N ASP A 68 8.64 1.22 7.95
CA ASP A 68 10.07 1.46 8.15
C ASP A 68 10.65 2.30 6.99
N ALA A 69 10.26 1.99 5.75
CA ALA A 69 10.68 2.74 4.57
C ALA A 69 10.19 4.19 4.59
N LEU A 70 8.93 4.41 4.96
CA LEU A 70 8.36 5.75 5.06
C LEU A 70 9.06 6.57 6.16
N GLN A 71 9.31 5.96 7.32
CA GLN A 71 10.04 6.61 8.42
C GLN A 71 11.46 6.96 8.02
N HIS A 72 12.14 6.08 7.29
CA HIS A 72 13.48 6.34 6.77
C HIS A 72 13.49 7.54 5.81
N PHE A 73 12.53 7.59 4.89
CA PHE A 73 12.38 8.73 3.98
C PHE A 73 12.11 10.04 4.74
N GLU A 74 11.23 10.02 5.72
CA GLU A 74 10.91 11.22 6.51
C GLU A 74 12.09 11.73 7.35
N GLU A 75 12.92 10.83 7.84
CA GLU A 75 14.08 11.17 8.67
C GLU A 75 15.29 11.60 7.83
N PHE A 76 15.60 10.90 6.74
CA PHE A 76 16.84 11.09 5.98
C PHE A 76 16.63 11.72 4.59
N GLY A 77 15.42 11.79 4.09
CA GLY A 77 15.12 12.25 2.73
C GLY A 77 15.58 11.29 1.64
N GLU A 78 15.94 10.07 2.01
CA GLU A 78 16.40 9.05 1.07
C GLU A 78 15.25 8.15 0.63
N VAL A 79 15.26 7.76 -0.64
CA VAL A 79 14.27 6.83 -1.18
C VAL A 79 14.74 5.39 -1.04
N CYS A 80 13.81 4.52 -0.75
CA CYS A 80 14.07 3.11 -0.51
C CYS A 80 13.83 2.32 -1.80
N PRO A 81 14.84 1.59 -2.32
CA PRO A 81 14.68 0.78 -3.51
C PRO A 81 13.80 -0.45 -3.26
N ALA A 82 13.53 -1.18 -4.34
CA ALA A 82 12.76 -2.42 -4.25
C ALA A 82 13.35 -3.39 -3.24
N ASN A 83 12.50 -4.03 -2.47
CA ASN A 83 12.89 -4.99 -1.42
C ASN A 83 13.76 -4.41 -0.29
N TRP A 84 13.81 -3.08 -0.18
CA TRP A 84 14.53 -2.44 0.91
C TRP A 84 13.94 -2.85 2.26
N SER A 85 14.80 -3.06 3.22
CA SER A 85 14.42 -3.23 4.63
C SER A 85 15.36 -2.43 5.51
N LYS A 86 14.90 -2.15 6.73
CA LYS A 86 15.67 -1.37 7.70
C LYS A 86 17.09 -1.89 7.87
N GLY A 87 18.08 -1.00 7.76
CA GLY A 87 19.50 -1.32 7.83
C GLY A 87 20.17 -1.55 6.48
N LYS A 88 19.41 -1.63 5.39
CA LYS A 88 19.99 -1.70 4.03
C LYS A 88 20.21 -0.31 3.44
N ASP A 89 21.06 -0.25 2.41
CA ASP A 89 21.36 0.99 1.71
C ASP A 89 20.11 1.57 1.05
N ALA A 90 19.95 2.86 1.20
CA ALA A 90 18.97 3.69 0.50
C ALA A 90 19.71 4.67 -0.42
N LEU A 91 18.98 5.44 -1.21
CA LEU A 91 19.59 6.35 -2.17
C LEU A 91 18.92 7.72 -2.16
N LYS A 92 19.69 8.75 -2.51
CA LYS A 92 19.13 10.07 -2.77
C LYS A 92 18.46 10.08 -4.14
N ALA A 93 17.30 10.70 -4.25
CA ALA A 93 16.54 10.83 -5.49
C ALA A 93 17.17 11.91 -6.42
N THR A 94 18.45 11.73 -6.73
CA THR A 94 19.24 12.57 -7.65
C THR A 94 19.99 11.67 -8.62
N GLU A 95 20.39 12.20 -9.76
CA GLU A 95 21.17 11.45 -10.74
C GLU A 95 22.45 10.86 -10.12
N ASP A 96 23.20 11.66 -9.36
CA ASP A 96 24.39 11.21 -8.65
C ASP A 96 24.09 10.16 -7.59
N GLY A 97 22.98 10.31 -6.86
CA GLY A 97 22.54 9.34 -5.85
C GLY A 97 22.20 7.99 -6.46
N VAL A 98 21.50 7.97 -7.57
CA VAL A 98 21.17 6.76 -8.33
C VAL A 98 22.42 6.11 -8.88
N ALA A 99 23.31 6.88 -9.53
CA ALA A 99 24.56 6.38 -10.08
C ALA A 99 25.46 5.78 -8.99
N SER A 100 25.57 6.43 -7.84
CA SER A 100 26.32 5.93 -6.69
C SER A 100 25.76 4.64 -6.14
N TYR A 101 24.44 4.52 -6.03
CA TYR A 101 23.79 3.29 -5.58
C TYR A 101 24.01 2.14 -6.56
N LEU A 102 23.79 2.37 -7.86
CA LEU A 102 23.97 1.35 -8.90
C LEU A 102 25.42 0.89 -9.05
N SER A 103 26.40 1.74 -8.75
CA SER A 103 27.81 1.33 -8.79
C SER A 103 28.21 0.35 -7.69
N LYS A 104 27.40 0.24 -6.62
CA LYS A 104 27.62 -0.67 -5.48
C LYS A 104 26.76 -1.94 -5.56
N HIS A 105 25.78 -1.93 -6.41
CA HIS A 105 24.79 -2.98 -6.55
C HIS A 105 24.58 -3.35 -8.01
#